data_99db106c0bfae0ec8a3e3d3523288891
#
_entry.id   99db106c0bfae0ec8a3e3d3523288891
#
_cell.length_a   1.000
_cell.length_b   1.000
_cell.length_c   1.000
_cell.angle_alpha   90.00
_cell.angle_beta   90.00
_cell.angle_gamma   90.00
#
_symmetry.space_group_name_H-M   'P 1'
#
loop_
_entity.id
_entity.type
_entity.pdbx_description
1 polymer ?
#
loop_
_entity_poly.entity_id
_entity_poly.type
_entity_poly.pdbx_seq_one_letter_code
_entity_poly.pdbx_strand_id
1 'polypeptide(L)'
;MAIFQTRKIQSFIAFIIVLAAILWIYQDNILSISVLKKSTVKSELSEEQVKDRPYLEKIDNFIIKEYSSDQILLHTIEADVYKSYKDSPVQLEAVKVTKFDEKQNETLTLTSNRAVLFKSGSIHFIGEVEIKTLSGISHEIDTELLVVKGDQIKSNRDVFYLGEKAKIKAQGMDMNTNNDLVNLNGDVEILQDSGAILTTKNLLISYSSGDKRYESNEKTVYKSNENVVNADKGVNINMKSERTKLLGDVTIVNSFGSSLTSYDLIIDQSNGGEIFKSDSPSRFQSNTVDIKAKKMHYDAITKKLKLTDEVKATYE
;
A
#
# COMPACT_ATOMS: atom_id res chain seq x y z
N MET A 1 -10.48 -9.66 -20.50
CA MET A 1 -9.86 -10.08 -19.21
C MET A 1 -9.58 -8.90 -18.27
N ALA A 2 -9.33 -7.68 -18.73
CA ALA A 2 -9.06 -6.49 -17.92
C ALA A 2 -10.24 -5.97 -17.06
N ILE A 3 -11.47 -6.18 -17.48
CA ILE A 3 -12.68 -5.72 -16.76
C ILE A 3 -12.89 -6.45 -15.43
N PHE A 4 -12.34 -7.65 -15.27
CA PHE A 4 -12.44 -8.43 -14.03
C PHE A 4 -11.49 -7.96 -12.91
N GLN A 5 -10.38 -7.32 -13.25
CA GLN A 5 -9.40 -6.87 -12.25
C GLN A 5 -9.80 -5.55 -11.56
N THR A 6 -10.37 -4.61 -12.31
CA THR A 6 -10.90 -3.35 -11.73
C THR A 6 -12.06 -3.59 -10.78
N ARG A 7 -12.96 -4.54 -11.10
CA ARG A 7 -14.04 -4.93 -10.19
C ARG A 7 -13.57 -5.53 -8.87
N LYS A 8 -12.40 -6.18 -8.83
CA LYS A 8 -11.90 -6.83 -7.61
C LYS A 8 -11.32 -5.84 -6.59
N ILE A 9 -10.70 -4.76 -7.04
CA ILE A 9 -10.19 -3.69 -6.16
C ILE A 9 -11.35 -2.83 -5.68
N GLN A 10 -12.31 -2.49 -6.53
CA GLN A 10 -13.57 -1.86 -6.12
C GLN A 10 -14.32 -2.70 -5.11
N SER A 11 -14.26 -4.02 -5.23
CA SER A 11 -14.83 -4.97 -4.27
C SER A 11 -14.10 -4.98 -2.92
N PHE A 12 -12.78 -4.83 -2.89
CA PHE A 12 -12.00 -4.69 -1.64
C PHE A 12 -12.38 -3.41 -0.88
N ILE A 13 -12.51 -2.35 -1.60
CA ILE A 13 -12.85 -1.01 -1.14
C ILE A 13 -14.29 -0.98 -0.58
N ALA A 14 -15.27 -1.49 -1.32
CA ALA A 14 -16.67 -1.59 -0.88
C ALA A 14 -16.83 -2.43 0.40
N PHE A 15 -15.98 -3.42 0.61
CA PHE A 15 -16.00 -4.29 1.77
C PHE A 15 -15.75 -3.55 3.08
N ILE A 16 -14.76 -2.69 3.14
CA ILE A 16 -14.42 -1.97 4.38
C ILE A 16 -15.48 -0.92 4.71
N ILE A 17 -16.13 -0.32 3.69
CA ILE A 17 -17.26 0.61 3.87
C ILE A 17 -18.46 -0.11 4.48
N VAL A 18 -18.79 -1.28 3.95
CA VAL A 18 -19.90 -2.09 4.44
C VAL A 18 -19.64 -2.57 5.85
N LEU A 19 -18.40 -2.93 6.19
CA LEU A 19 -18.00 -3.27 7.54
C LEU A 19 -18.26 -2.12 8.53
N ALA A 20 -17.88 -0.90 8.15
CA ALA A 20 -18.13 0.29 8.96
C ALA A 20 -19.65 0.55 9.14
N ALA A 21 -20.44 0.36 8.07
CA ALA A 21 -21.90 0.55 8.10
C ALA A 21 -22.61 -0.50 8.96
N ILE A 22 -22.20 -1.78 8.89
CA ILE A 22 -22.80 -2.85 9.69
C ILE A 22 -22.56 -2.61 11.17
N LEU A 23 -21.33 -2.29 11.55
CA LEU A 23 -20.99 -2.02 12.93
C LEU A 23 -21.69 -0.75 13.44
N TRP A 24 -21.94 0.23 12.57
CA TRP A 24 -22.69 1.44 12.88
C TRP A 24 -24.19 1.16 13.09
N ILE A 25 -24.82 0.35 12.24
CA ILE A 25 -26.24 -0.05 12.36
C ILE A 25 -26.47 -0.83 13.66
N TYR A 26 -25.55 -1.72 14.04
CA TYR A 26 -25.63 -2.44 15.31
C TYR A 26 -25.46 -1.53 16.52
N GLN A 27 -24.61 -0.51 16.42
CA GLN A 27 -24.44 0.49 17.46
C GLN A 27 -25.71 1.32 17.69
N ASP A 28 -26.43 1.72 16.62
CA ASP A 28 -27.70 2.48 16.71
C ASP A 28 -28.85 1.65 17.27
N ASN A 29 -28.94 0.38 16.96
CA ASN A 29 -30.00 -0.49 17.48
C ASN A 29 -29.85 -0.79 18.98
N ILE A 30 -28.64 -0.79 19.51
CA ILE A 30 -28.39 -0.92 20.96
C ILE A 30 -28.62 0.41 21.68
N LEU A 31 -28.44 1.56 20.99
CA LEU A 31 -28.59 2.90 21.58
C LEU A 31 -30.02 3.45 21.57
N SER A 32 -30.96 2.82 20.86
CA SER A 32 -32.38 3.28 20.83
C SER A 32 -33.13 3.15 22.17
N ILE A 33 -32.50 2.64 23.21
CA ILE A 33 -33.07 2.51 24.55
C ILE A 33 -32.66 3.67 25.50
N SER A 34 -31.80 4.59 25.14
CA SER A 34 -31.43 5.72 25.99
C SER A 34 -31.29 7.05 25.29
N VAL A 35 -32.40 7.73 25.02
CA VAL A 35 -32.41 9.19 24.80
C VAL A 35 -32.21 9.88 26.16
N LEU A 36 -31.12 10.63 26.29
CA LEU A 36 -31.02 11.99 26.88
C LEU A 36 -29.61 12.32 27.39
N LYS A 37 -29.15 13.44 26.90
CA LYS A 37 -28.10 14.37 27.36
C LYS A 37 -26.77 14.40 26.65
N LYS A 38 -26.70 15.47 25.88
CA LYS A 38 -25.53 16.10 25.31
C LYS A 38 -24.56 16.52 26.42
N SER A 39 -23.34 15.98 26.39
CA SER A 39 -22.20 16.66 27.02
C SER A 39 -20.94 16.36 26.18
N THR A 40 -20.33 17.43 25.73
CA THR A 40 -19.07 17.50 25.04
C THR A 40 -17.96 17.11 26.02
N VAL A 41 -17.32 15.97 25.83
CA VAL A 41 -16.07 15.66 26.53
C VAL A 41 -15.03 15.21 25.46
N LYS A 42 -14.05 16.09 25.28
CA LYS A 42 -12.76 15.74 24.68
C LYS A 42 -11.99 14.88 25.69
N SER A 43 -11.70 13.64 25.36
CA SER A 43 -10.51 12.95 25.87
C SER A 43 -10.28 11.65 25.11
N GLU A 44 -9.14 11.55 24.46
CA GLU A 44 -8.53 10.28 24.10
C GLU A 44 -8.22 9.55 25.42
N LEU A 45 -8.98 8.51 25.72
CA LEU A 45 -8.75 7.69 26.91
C LEU A 45 -7.52 6.81 26.64
N SER A 46 -6.53 6.86 27.54
CA SER A 46 -5.37 5.97 27.51
C SER A 46 -5.81 4.52 27.73
N GLU A 47 -5.09 3.56 27.15
CA GLU A 47 -5.38 2.13 27.18
C GLU A 47 -5.55 1.53 28.60
N GLU A 48 -4.90 2.12 29.59
CA GLU A 48 -4.98 1.67 30.99
C GLU A 48 -6.34 1.92 31.66
N GLN A 49 -7.11 2.89 31.19
CA GLN A 49 -8.39 3.27 31.84
C GLN A 49 -9.58 2.38 31.45
N VAL A 50 -9.41 1.48 30.47
CA VAL A 50 -10.52 0.64 29.97
C VAL A 50 -10.60 -0.72 30.69
N LYS A 51 -9.53 -1.15 31.36
CA LYS A 51 -9.39 -2.50 31.90
C LYS A 51 -10.34 -2.85 33.07
N ASP A 52 -10.84 -1.87 33.81
CA ASP A 52 -11.61 -2.10 35.07
C ASP A 52 -13.06 -1.58 35.03
N ARG A 53 -13.61 -1.20 33.86
CA ARG A 53 -15.01 -0.71 33.80
C ARG A 53 -15.99 -1.88 33.62
N PRO A 54 -17.10 -1.89 34.35
CA PRO A 54 -18.12 -2.92 34.16
C PRO A 54 -18.72 -2.77 32.75
N TYR A 55 -18.73 -3.85 31.99
CA TYR A 55 -19.43 -3.93 30.71
C TYR A 55 -20.94 -4.02 30.93
N LEU A 56 -21.72 -3.50 29.98
CA LEU A 56 -23.18 -3.68 29.93
C LEU A 56 -23.55 -5.05 29.42
N GLU A 57 -22.79 -5.51 28.43
CA GLU A 57 -23.01 -6.76 27.75
C GLU A 57 -21.68 -7.40 27.38
N LYS A 58 -21.58 -8.70 27.57
CA LYS A 58 -20.46 -9.54 27.11
C LYS A 58 -21.02 -10.72 26.35
N ILE A 59 -20.51 -10.96 25.14
CA ILE A 59 -20.86 -12.13 24.31
C ILE A 59 -19.56 -12.85 23.99
N ASP A 60 -19.47 -14.12 24.38
CA ASP A 60 -18.39 -15.00 24.01
C ASP A 60 -18.75 -15.71 22.68
N ASN A 61 -17.77 -15.96 21.82
CA ASN A 61 -17.95 -16.53 20.48
C ASN A 61 -18.94 -15.72 19.62
N PHE A 62 -18.68 -14.43 19.52
CA PHE A 62 -19.53 -13.51 18.80
C PHE A 62 -19.42 -13.70 17.28
N ILE A 63 -20.55 -13.83 16.58
CA ILE A 63 -20.62 -13.97 15.14
C ILE A 63 -21.75 -13.12 14.57
N ILE A 64 -21.43 -12.26 13.61
CA ILE A 64 -22.41 -11.56 12.75
C ILE A 64 -22.26 -12.05 11.32
N LYS A 65 -23.39 -12.28 10.65
CA LYS A 65 -23.48 -12.62 9.24
C LYS A 65 -24.34 -11.60 8.53
N GLU A 66 -23.82 -11.04 7.45
CA GLU A 66 -24.58 -10.14 6.58
C GLU A 66 -24.91 -10.84 5.27
N TYR A 67 -26.15 -10.66 4.85
CA TYR A 67 -26.68 -11.23 3.60
C TYR A 67 -27.18 -10.12 2.68
N SER A 68 -27.07 -10.33 1.38
CA SER A 68 -27.72 -9.49 0.38
C SER A 68 -29.26 -9.63 0.43
N SER A 69 -29.98 -8.78 -0.33
CA SER A 69 -31.42 -8.94 -0.57
C SER A 69 -31.82 -10.32 -1.11
N ASP A 70 -30.91 -10.97 -1.83
CA ASP A 70 -31.10 -12.29 -2.44
C ASP A 70 -30.63 -13.44 -1.54
N GLN A 71 -30.43 -13.16 -0.24
CA GLN A 71 -29.97 -14.12 0.78
C GLN A 71 -28.58 -14.73 0.53
N ILE A 72 -27.74 -14.05 -0.26
CA ILE A 72 -26.35 -14.44 -0.49
C ILE A 72 -25.50 -13.87 0.65
N LEU A 73 -24.72 -14.71 1.32
CA LEU A 73 -23.79 -14.28 2.38
C LEU A 73 -22.73 -13.36 1.80
N LEU A 74 -22.65 -12.14 2.30
CA LEU A 74 -21.68 -11.11 1.88
C LEU A 74 -20.46 -11.10 2.77
N HIS A 75 -20.68 -11.13 4.10
CA HIS A 75 -19.62 -10.98 5.10
C HIS A 75 -19.92 -11.78 6.37
N THR A 76 -18.84 -12.19 7.04
CA THR A 76 -18.89 -12.63 8.45
C THR A 76 -17.95 -11.77 9.28
N ILE A 77 -18.35 -11.46 10.50
CA ILE A 77 -17.50 -10.87 11.54
C ILE A 77 -17.54 -11.84 12.71
N GLU A 78 -16.39 -12.34 13.07
CA GLU A 78 -16.19 -13.26 14.17
C GLU A 78 -15.27 -12.62 15.20
N ALA A 79 -15.55 -12.84 16.48
CA ALA A 79 -14.67 -12.42 17.58
C ALA A 79 -14.82 -13.39 18.75
N ASP A 80 -13.74 -13.66 19.46
CA ASP A 80 -13.79 -14.49 20.66
C ASP A 80 -14.65 -13.83 21.73
N VAL A 81 -14.54 -12.51 21.86
CA VAL A 81 -15.30 -11.74 22.84
C VAL A 81 -15.77 -10.43 22.26
N TYR A 82 -17.05 -10.12 22.46
CA TYR A 82 -17.66 -8.81 22.29
C TYR A 82 -17.95 -8.20 23.64
N LYS A 83 -17.62 -6.91 23.84
CA LYS A 83 -17.93 -6.15 25.06
C LYS A 83 -18.52 -4.80 24.70
N SER A 84 -19.70 -4.49 25.23
CA SER A 84 -20.29 -3.15 25.14
C SER A 84 -20.24 -2.43 26.49
N TYR A 85 -20.17 -1.11 26.45
CA TYR A 85 -20.06 -0.25 27.61
C TYR A 85 -21.01 0.93 27.49
N LYS A 86 -21.51 1.46 28.60
CA LYS A 86 -22.47 2.59 28.62
C LYS A 86 -21.90 3.83 27.92
N ASP A 87 -20.67 4.20 28.24
CA ASP A 87 -20.05 5.47 27.82
C ASP A 87 -18.68 5.29 27.16
N SER A 88 -18.35 4.08 26.75
CA SER A 88 -17.09 3.74 26.10
C SER A 88 -17.34 3.05 24.77
N PRO A 89 -16.34 3.01 23.88
CA PRO A 89 -16.44 2.28 22.60
C PRO A 89 -16.70 0.78 22.83
N VAL A 90 -17.36 0.15 21.87
CA VAL A 90 -17.48 -1.31 21.80
C VAL A 90 -16.12 -1.92 21.51
N GLN A 91 -15.81 -3.05 22.12
CA GLN A 91 -14.57 -3.80 21.93
C GLN A 91 -14.86 -5.20 21.45
N LEU A 92 -14.04 -5.67 20.50
CA LEU A 92 -13.97 -7.04 20.02
C LEU A 92 -12.55 -7.56 20.24
N GLU A 93 -12.40 -8.81 20.65
CA GLU A 93 -11.12 -9.49 20.87
C GLU A 93 -10.99 -10.64 19.87
N ALA A 94 -9.79 -10.86 19.32
CA ALA A 94 -9.48 -11.88 18.30
C ALA A 94 -10.44 -11.80 17.10
N VAL A 95 -10.36 -10.70 16.38
CA VAL A 95 -11.32 -10.39 15.31
C VAL A 95 -10.91 -11.03 14.00
N LYS A 96 -11.86 -11.68 13.34
CA LYS A 96 -11.75 -12.11 11.96
C LYS A 96 -12.94 -11.60 11.15
N VAL A 97 -12.65 -10.94 10.05
CA VAL A 97 -13.65 -10.53 9.08
C VAL A 97 -13.40 -11.25 7.76
N THR A 98 -14.44 -11.90 7.24
CA THR A 98 -14.35 -12.64 5.96
C THR A 98 -15.36 -12.09 4.98
N LYS A 99 -14.94 -11.87 3.74
CA LYS A 99 -15.79 -11.49 2.61
C LYS A 99 -15.97 -12.65 1.66
N PHE A 100 -17.18 -12.78 1.13
CA PHE A 100 -17.56 -13.80 0.18
C PHE A 100 -17.92 -13.20 -1.19
N ASP A 101 -17.76 -13.97 -2.26
CA ASP A 101 -18.29 -13.68 -3.58
C ASP A 101 -19.71 -14.26 -3.75
N GLU A 102 -20.32 -14.01 -4.91
CA GLU A 102 -21.65 -14.54 -5.25
C GLU A 102 -21.72 -16.08 -5.25
N LYS A 103 -20.56 -16.76 -5.36
CA LYS A 103 -20.45 -18.22 -5.33
C LYS A 103 -20.14 -18.78 -3.95
N GLN A 104 -20.17 -17.94 -2.93
CA GLN A 104 -19.84 -18.25 -1.53
C GLN A 104 -18.38 -18.67 -1.30
N ASN A 105 -17.45 -18.28 -2.19
CA ASN A 105 -16.03 -18.44 -1.93
C ASN A 105 -15.52 -17.26 -1.12
N GLU A 106 -14.64 -17.52 -0.17
CA GLU A 106 -13.91 -16.47 0.54
C GLU A 106 -13.00 -15.70 -0.42
N THR A 107 -13.12 -14.39 -0.44
CA THR A 107 -12.36 -13.51 -1.34
C THR A 107 -11.35 -12.66 -0.63
N LEU A 108 -11.60 -12.38 0.68
CA LEU A 108 -10.74 -11.56 1.50
C LEU A 108 -10.94 -11.91 2.97
N THR A 109 -9.85 -11.86 3.73
CA THR A 109 -9.87 -11.90 5.19
C THR A 109 -9.15 -10.69 5.78
N LEU A 110 -9.65 -10.20 6.92
CA LEU A 110 -8.96 -9.27 7.81
C LEU A 110 -8.94 -9.89 9.19
N THR A 111 -7.78 -9.95 9.81
CA THR A 111 -7.63 -10.39 11.21
C THR A 111 -6.96 -9.31 12.05
N SER A 112 -7.25 -9.28 13.34
CA SER A 112 -6.56 -8.42 14.31
C SER A 112 -6.74 -8.96 15.73
N ASN A 113 -5.82 -8.63 16.62
CA ASN A 113 -5.96 -9.02 18.03
C ASN A 113 -7.16 -8.34 18.69
N ARG A 114 -7.49 -7.11 18.29
CA ARG A 114 -8.60 -6.34 18.84
C ARG A 114 -9.20 -5.39 17.82
N ALA A 115 -10.51 -5.16 17.88
CA ALA A 115 -11.15 -4.03 17.22
C ALA A 115 -11.90 -3.15 18.25
N VAL A 116 -11.88 -1.84 18.05
CA VAL A 116 -12.55 -0.84 18.88
C VAL A 116 -13.44 0.01 17.98
N LEU A 117 -14.75 0.01 18.28
CA LEU A 117 -15.77 0.73 17.54
C LEU A 117 -16.17 1.98 18.32
N PHE A 118 -15.87 3.13 17.75
CA PHE A 118 -16.16 4.42 18.35
C PHE A 118 -17.54 4.95 17.95
N LYS A 119 -18.19 5.70 18.81
CA LYS A 119 -19.47 6.39 18.53
C LYS A 119 -19.39 7.35 17.33
N SER A 120 -18.20 7.76 16.93
CA SER A 120 -17.94 8.56 15.72
C SER A 120 -18.07 7.80 14.41
N GLY A 121 -18.34 6.48 14.46
CA GLY A 121 -18.35 5.58 13.29
C GLY A 121 -16.94 5.15 12.83
N SER A 122 -15.88 5.44 13.60
CA SER A 122 -14.55 4.91 13.29
C SER A 122 -14.33 3.56 13.97
N ILE A 123 -13.61 2.68 13.26
CA ILE A 123 -13.19 1.38 13.75
C ILE A 123 -11.67 1.34 13.74
N HIS A 124 -11.09 0.96 14.88
CA HIS A 124 -9.66 0.77 15.02
C HIS A 124 -9.38 -0.73 15.17
N PHE A 125 -8.72 -1.33 14.20
CA PHE A 125 -8.15 -2.67 14.29
C PHE A 125 -6.74 -2.54 14.84
N ILE A 126 -6.42 -3.27 15.90
CA ILE A 126 -5.22 -3.05 16.72
C ILE A 126 -4.53 -4.39 16.99
N GLY A 127 -3.22 -4.41 16.77
CA GLY A 127 -2.34 -5.54 17.01
C GLY A 127 -2.46 -6.61 15.94
N GLU A 128 -1.34 -6.93 15.29
CA GLU A 128 -1.21 -7.95 14.25
C GLU A 128 -2.33 -7.89 13.20
N VAL A 129 -2.58 -6.68 12.68
CA VAL A 129 -3.60 -6.49 11.64
C VAL A 129 -3.08 -7.04 10.33
N GLU A 130 -3.73 -8.10 9.85
CA GLU A 130 -3.40 -8.75 8.60
C GLU A 130 -4.59 -8.70 7.65
N ILE A 131 -4.37 -8.31 6.41
CA ILE A 131 -5.37 -8.32 5.35
C ILE A 131 -4.86 -9.20 4.22
N LYS A 132 -5.62 -10.23 3.83
CA LYS A 132 -5.29 -11.15 2.75
C LYS A 132 -6.38 -11.21 1.70
N THR A 133 -6.01 -11.11 0.42
CA THR A 133 -6.90 -11.48 -0.67
C THR A 133 -6.75 -12.97 -0.99
N LEU A 134 -7.86 -13.70 -1.03
CA LEU A 134 -7.89 -15.15 -1.22
C LEU A 134 -8.28 -15.54 -2.65
N SER A 135 -8.73 -14.59 -3.47
CA SER A 135 -9.16 -14.82 -4.85
C SER A 135 -8.31 -14.03 -5.84
N GLY A 136 -7.74 -14.71 -6.84
CA GLY A 136 -6.91 -14.11 -7.89
C GLY A 136 -5.46 -13.95 -7.46
N ILE A 137 -4.86 -12.76 -7.72
CA ILE A 137 -3.50 -12.45 -7.28
C ILE A 137 -3.53 -12.24 -5.78
N SER A 138 -2.70 -12.98 -5.07
CA SER A 138 -2.58 -12.85 -3.60
C SER A 138 -1.93 -11.51 -3.25
N HIS A 139 -2.60 -10.76 -2.38
CA HIS A 139 -2.07 -9.56 -1.77
C HIS A 139 -2.21 -9.69 -0.25
N GLU A 140 -1.18 -9.29 0.45
CA GLU A 140 -1.15 -9.28 1.91
C GLU A 140 -0.69 -7.92 2.41
N ILE A 141 -1.35 -7.40 3.43
CA ILE A 141 -0.98 -6.15 4.10
C ILE A 141 -0.92 -6.44 5.59
N ASP A 142 0.20 -6.12 6.20
CA ASP A 142 0.42 -6.23 7.63
C ASP A 142 0.68 -4.87 8.25
N THR A 143 0.08 -4.61 9.41
CA THR A 143 0.33 -3.40 10.22
C THR A 143 -0.11 -3.62 11.66
N GLU A 144 0.37 -2.78 12.58
CA GLU A 144 -0.05 -2.81 14.00
C GLU A 144 -1.35 -2.06 14.27
N LEU A 145 -1.75 -1.16 13.38
CA LEU A 145 -2.96 -0.36 13.55
C LEU A 145 -3.58 -0.05 12.20
N LEU A 146 -4.87 -0.30 12.07
CA LEU A 146 -5.67 0.15 10.94
C LEU A 146 -6.89 0.92 11.44
N VAL A 147 -7.05 2.15 11.01
CA VAL A 147 -8.20 3.00 11.32
C VAL A 147 -9.09 3.12 10.10
N VAL A 148 -10.34 2.73 10.25
CA VAL A 148 -11.38 2.84 9.21
C VAL A 148 -12.42 3.85 9.65
N LYS A 149 -12.71 4.84 8.81
CA LYS A 149 -13.77 5.83 9.03
C LYS A 149 -14.44 6.21 7.72
N GLY A 150 -15.66 5.74 7.50
CA GLY A 150 -16.32 5.85 6.19
C GLY A 150 -15.43 5.28 5.09
N ASP A 151 -15.18 6.08 4.06
CA ASP A 151 -14.35 5.69 2.92
C ASP A 151 -12.84 5.83 3.13
N GLN A 152 -12.41 6.26 4.33
CA GLN A 152 -11.00 6.45 4.64
C GLN A 152 -10.46 5.31 5.48
N ILE A 153 -9.30 4.80 5.07
CA ILE A 153 -8.53 3.77 5.74
C ILE A 153 -7.13 4.32 5.95
N LYS A 154 -6.66 4.30 7.20
CA LYS A 154 -5.36 4.88 7.57
C LYS A 154 -4.59 3.97 8.48
N SER A 155 -3.27 3.97 8.31
CA SER A 155 -2.32 3.50 9.31
C SER A 155 -1.24 4.55 9.51
N ASN A 156 -0.92 4.85 10.77
CA ASN A 156 0.23 5.67 11.17
C ASN A 156 1.35 4.80 11.76
N ARG A 157 1.31 3.51 11.48
CA ARG A 157 2.33 2.51 11.83
C ARG A 157 2.95 1.96 10.57
N ASP A 158 4.08 1.27 10.72
CA ASP A 158 4.71 0.57 9.60
C ASP A 158 3.69 -0.31 8.89
N VAL A 159 3.70 -0.27 7.57
CA VAL A 159 2.87 -1.07 6.69
C VAL A 159 3.79 -1.93 5.83
N PHE A 160 3.53 -3.22 5.81
CA PHE A 160 4.19 -4.17 4.94
C PHE A 160 3.16 -4.67 3.92
N TYR A 161 3.49 -4.54 2.65
CA TYR A 161 2.66 -5.03 1.57
C TYR A 161 3.42 -6.11 0.79
N LEU A 162 2.81 -7.25 0.62
CA LEU A 162 3.30 -8.34 -0.22
C LEU A 162 2.38 -8.47 -1.44
N GLY A 163 2.93 -8.19 -2.61
CA GLY A 163 2.25 -8.34 -3.90
C GLY A 163 2.91 -9.39 -4.78
N GLU A 164 2.38 -9.58 -5.98
CA GLU A 164 2.87 -10.59 -6.93
C GLU A 164 4.33 -10.38 -7.35
N LYS A 165 4.76 -9.13 -7.53
CA LYS A 165 6.08 -8.78 -8.09
C LYS A 165 6.92 -7.85 -7.21
N ALA A 166 6.42 -7.50 -6.03
CA ALA A 166 7.13 -6.59 -5.14
C ALA A 166 6.69 -6.72 -3.70
N LYS A 167 7.62 -6.52 -2.77
CA LYS A 167 7.37 -6.29 -1.35
C LYS A 167 7.63 -4.83 -1.06
N ILE A 168 6.70 -4.17 -0.36
CA ILE A 168 6.82 -2.75 -0.04
C ILE A 168 6.74 -2.58 1.47
N LYS A 169 7.64 -1.76 2.02
CA LYS A 169 7.59 -1.28 3.38
C LYS A 169 7.39 0.23 3.36
N ALA A 170 6.51 0.75 4.21
CA ALA A 170 6.27 2.18 4.39
C ALA A 170 6.03 2.50 5.88
N GLN A 171 6.16 3.77 6.27
CA GLN A 171 5.94 4.22 7.66
C GLN A 171 4.48 4.49 7.97
N GLY A 172 3.61 4.50 6.98
CA GLY A 172 2.18 4.69 7.12
C GLY A 172 1.43 4.54 5.81
N MET A 173 0.11 4.56 5.91
CA MET A 173 -0.79 4.43 4.75
C MET A 173 -2.01 5.33 4.93
N ASP A 174 -2.46 5.93 3.83
CA ASP A 174 -3.75 6.61 3.70
C ASP A 174 -4.40 6.18 2.39
N MET A 175 -5.60 5.64 2.48
CA MET A 175 -6.35 5.15 1.34
C MET A 175 -7.75 5.74 1.38
N ASN A 176 -8.24 6.19 0.23
CA ASN A 176 -9.64 6.53 0.04
C ASN A 176 -10.25 5.55 -0.94
N THR A 177 -11.31 4.89 -0.49
CA THR A 177 -11.92 3.78 -1.19
C THR A 177 -12.72 4.21 -2.43
N ASN A 178 -13.00 5.50 -2.61
CA ASN A 178 -13.77 6.01 -3.75
C ASN A 178 -12.93 6.29 -5.00
N ASN A 179 -11.61 6.37 -4.87
CA ASN A 179 -10.74 6.80 -5.97
C ASN A 179 -9.58 5.85 -6.28
N ASP A 180 -9.59 4.63 -5.76
CA ASP A 180 -8.59 3.59 -6.05
C ASP A 180 -7.12 4.06 -5.85
N LEU A 181 -6.92 5.01 -4.91
CA LEU A 181 -5.61 5.57 -4.61
C LEU A 181 -5.15 5.13 -3.22
N VAL A 182 -3.91 4.69 -3.15
CA VAL A 182 -3.22 4.39 -1.88
C VAL A 182 -1.98 5.27 -1.78
N ASN A 183 -1.92 6.10 -0.75
CA ASN A 183 -0.72 6.85 -0.40
C ASN A 183 0.04 6.08 0.67
N LEU A 184 1.26 5.71 0.38
CA LEU A 184 2.20 5.19 1.37
C LEU A 184 3.06 6.35 1.86
N ASN A 185 3.03 6.60 3.17
CA ASN A 185 3.59 7.80 3.78
C ASN A 185 4.98 7.53 4.37
N GLY A 186 5.79 8.59 4.43
CA GLY A 186 7.13 8.53 5.01
C GLY A 186 8.15 7.84 4.11
N ASP A 187 9.13 7.18 4.71
CA ASP A 187 10.13 6.41 3.97
C ASP A 187 9.49 5.15 3.39
N VAL A 188 9.73 4.92 2.09
CA VAL A 188 9.20 3.77 1.34
C VAL A 188 10.34 2.97 0.73
N GLU A 189 10.34 1.68 0.96
CA GLU A 189 11.25 0.73 0.34
C GLU A 189 10.45 -0.28 -0.50
N ILE A 190 10.85 -0.49 -1.74
CA ILE A 190 10.26 -1.47 -2.67
C ILE A 190 11.34 -2.48 -3.03
N LEU A 191 11.14 -3.73 -2.64
CA LEU A 191 11.95 -4.86 -3.08
C LEU A 191 11.22 -5.55 -4.23
N GLN A 192 11.82 -5.52 -5.42
CA GLN A 192 11.31 -6.19 -6.61
C GLN A 192 11.75 -7.67 -6.67
N ASP A 193 11.02 -8.51 -7.38
CA ASP A 193 11.38 -9.92 -7.57
C ASP A 193 12.72 -10.11 -8.28
N SER A 194 13.16 -9.13 -9.07
CA SER A 194 14.50 -9.08 -9.66
C SER A 194 15.63 -8.96 -8.63
N GLY A 195 15.30 -8.71 -7.34
CA GLY A 195 16.25 -8.39 -6.28
C GLY A 195 16.65 -6.91 -6.22
N ALA A 196 16.14 -6.09 -7.14
CA ALA A 196 16.38 -4.66 -7.10
C ALA A 196 15.60 -3.99 -5.94
N ILE A 197 16.23 -3.01 -5.29
CA ILE A 197 15.65 -2.24 -4.19
C ILE A 197 15.50 -0.79 -4.64
N LEU A 198 14.32 -0.26 -4.47
CA LEU A 198 14.03 1.15 -4.69
C LEU A 198 13.63 1.79 -3.36
N THR A 199 14.25 2.91 -3.01
CA THR A 199 13.92 3.69 -1.83
C THR A 199 13.51 5.10 -2.23
N THR A 200 12.40 5.57 -1.67
CA THR A 200 11.85 6.91 -1.90
C THR A 200 11.06 7.37 -0.69
N LYS A 201 10.31 8.46 -0.81
CA LYS A 201 9.32 8.90 0.18
C LYS A 201 7.97 9.13 -0.48
N ASN A 202 6.90 9.00 0.32
CA ASN A 202 5.53 9.36 -0.08
C ASN A 202 5.13 8.80 -1.45
N LEU A 203 4.92 7.49 -1.51
CA LEU A 203 4.58 6.78 -2.74
C LEU A 203 3.07 6.74 -2.97
N LEU A 204 2.62 7.22 -4.11
CA LEU A 204 1.24 7.05 -4.58
C LEU A 204 1.13 5.78 -5.41
N ILE A 205 0.18 4.92 -5.04
CA ILE A 205 -0.22 3.75 -5.83
C ILE A 205 -1.57 4.06 -6.46
N SER A 206 -1.65 3.97 -7.77
CA SER A 206 -2.89 4.15 -8.53
C SER A 206 -3.21 2.92 -9.36
N TYR A 207 -4.52 2.67 -9.49
CA TYR A 207 -5.05 1.58 -10.30
C TYR A 207 -5.95 2.18 -11.38
N SER A 208 -5.53 2.14 -12.62
CA SER A 208 -6.30 2.66 -13.74
C SER A 208 -6.32 1.65 -14.87
N SER A 209 -7.52 1.26 -15.33
CA SER A 209 -7.72 0.42 -16.52
C SER A 209 -6.90 -0.88 -16.53
N GLY A 210 -6.71 -1.50 -15.35
CA GLY A 210 -5.89 -2.72 -15.21
C GLY A 210 -4.38 -2.48 -15.21
N ASP A 211 -3.97 -1.23 -15.13
CA ASP A 211 -2.56 -0.82 -15.04
C ASP A 211 -2.28 -0.31 -13.62
N LYS A 212 -1.30 -0.90 -12.96
CA LYS A 212 -0.86 -0.53 -11.63
C LYS A 212 0.39 0.33 -11.73
N ARG A 213 0.32 1.55 -11.18
CA ARG A 213 1.41 2.51 -11.20
C ARG A 213 1.81 2.90 -9.79
N TYR A 214 3.10 3.05 -9.60
CA TYR A 214 3.69 3.61 -8.40
C TYR A 214 4.39 4.90 -8.75
N GLU A 215 4.08 5.99 -8.06
CA GLU A 215 4.60 7.31 -8.35
C GLU A 215 5.09 8.01 -7.07
N SER A 216 6.25 8.62 -7.13
CA SER A 216 6.76 9.52 -6.11
C SER A 216 7.47 10.69 -6.77
N ASN A 217 7.30 11.89 -6.21
CA ASN A 217 8.00 13.10 -6.62
C ASN A 217 9.20 13.41 -5.72
N GLU A 218 9.58 12.48 -4.87
CA GLU A 218 10.65 12.62 -3.90
C GLU A 218 11.93 11.97 -4.40
N LYS A 219 13.06 12.44 -3.89
CA LYS A 219 14.35 11.83 -4.21
C LYS A 219 14.30 10.32 -4.10
N THR A 220 14.75 9.64 -5.15
CA THR A 220 14.67 8.19 -5.28
C THR A 220 16.05 7.59 -5.51
N VAL A 221 16.30 6.47 -4.84
CA VAL A 221 17.50 5.65 -5.04
C VAL A 221 17.07 4.27 -5.50
N TYR A 222 17.59 3.84 -6.63
CA TYR A 222 17.41 2.48 -7.15
C TYR A 222 18.74 1.74 -7.05
N LYS A 223 18.72 0.55 -6.48
CA LYS A 223 19.89 -0.32 -6.33
C LYS A 223 19.63 -1.66 -6.96
N SER A 224 20.50 -2.07 -7.86
CA SER A 224 20.49 -3.41 -8.42
C SER A 224 21.91 -3.91 -8.60
N ASN A 225 22.18 -5.16 -8.22
CA ASN A 225 23.50 -5.78 -8.36
C ASN A 225 24.68 -4.81 -8.09
N GLU A 226 25.33 -4.34 -9.17
CA GLU A 226 26.50 -3.48 -9.13
C GLU A 226 26.20 -1.99 -9.36
N ASN A 227 24.93 -1.63 -9.58
CA ASN A 227 24.53 -0.27 -9.95
C ASN A 227 23.76 0.41 -8.81
N VAL A 228 24.11 1.65 -8.53
CA VAL A 228 23.33 2.56 -7.69
C VAL A 228 22.91 3.73 -8.56
N VAL A 229 21.59 3.94 -8.66
CA VAL A 229 21.00 5.03 -9.45
C VAL A 229 20.30 6.00 -8.52
N ASN A 230 20.69 7.26 -8.57
CA ASN A 230 20.06 8.34 -7.82
C ASN A 230 19.27 9.24 -8.79
N ALA A 231 18.04 9.57 -8.43
CA ALA A 231 17.17 10.51 -9.15
C ALA A 231 16.69 11.60 -8.18
N ASP A 232 16.73 12.85 -8.59
CA ASP A 232 16.44 13.97 -7.70
C ASP A 232 14.95 14.36 -7.66
N LYS A 233 14.16 14.00 -8.69
CA LYS A 233 12.75 14.40 -8.84
C LYS A 233 11.73 13.27 -8.75
N GLY A 234 12.19 12.05 -8.47
CA GLY A 234 11.28 10.97 -8.18
C GLY A 234 11.27 9.80 -9.14
N VAL A 235 10.17 9.05 -9.12
CA VAL A 235 10.02 7.80 -9.86
C VAL A 235 8.58 7.59 -10.32
N ASN A 236 8.44 6.96 -11.49
CA ASN A 236 7.18 6.40 -11.98
C ASN A 236 7.44 4.95 -12.42
N ILE A 237 6.76 3.99 -11.78
CA ILE A 237 6.88 2.56 -12.09
C ILE A 237 5.57 2.08 -12.72
N ASN A 238 5.67 1.49 -13.89
CA ASN A 238 4.55 0.81 -14.53
C ASN A 238 4.78 -0.70 -14.42
N MET A 239 3.97 -1.37 -13.60
CA MET A 239 4.14 -2.79 -13.28
C MET A 239 3.78 -3.69 -14.47
N LYS A 240 2.87 -3.26 -15.35
CA LYS A 240 2.47 -4.04 -16.51
C LYS A 240 3.54 -4.09 -17.59
N SER A 241 4.19 -2.96 -17.84
CA SER A 241 5.26 -2.86 -18.83
C SER A 241 6.65 -3.18 -18.28
N GLU A 242 6.75 -3.41 -16.96
CA GLU A 242 8.02 -3.66 -16.24
C GLU A 242 9.06 -2.55 -16.49
N ARG A 243 8.55 -1.29 -16.48
CA ARG A 243 9.38 -0.11 -16.69
C ARG A 243 9.35 0.80 -15.50
N THR A 244 10.54 1.20 -15.08
CA THR A 244 10.76 2.22 -14.05
C THR A 244 11.35 3.46 -14.72
N LYS A 245 10.64 4.59 -14.63
CA LYS A 245 11.16 5.90 -15.07
C LYS A 245 11.64 6.67 -13.84
N LEU A 246 12.92 6.97 -13.78
CA LEU A 246 13.54 7.85 -12.81
C LEU A 246 13.56 9.27 -13.37
N LEU A 247 13.20 10.24 -12.54
CA LEU A 247 12.89 11.61 -12.98
C LEU A 247 13.95 12.61 -12.51
N GLY A 248 14.19 13.63 -13.36
CA GLY A 248 15.11 14.72 -13.07
C GLY A 248 16.56 14.39 -13.37
N ASP A 249 17.47 14.95 -12.58
CA ASP A 249 18.90 14.66 -12.71
C ASP A 249 19.19 13.26 -12.16
N VAL A 250 19.62 12.36 -13.05
CA VAL A 250 19.87 10.96 -12.73
C VAL A 250 21.36 10.67 -12.83
N THR A 251 21.89 10.03 -11.79
CA THR A 251 23.28 9.57 -11.75
C THR A 251 23.32 8.07 -11.49
N ILE A 252 23.95 7.33 -12.38
CA ILE A 252 24.29 5.90 -12.21
C ILE A 252 25.77 5.84 -11.76
N VAL A 253 26.03 5.17 -10.66
CA VAL A 253 27.38 4.87 -10.19
C VAL A 253 27.54 3.35 -10.19
N ASN A 254 28.56 2.87 -10.87
CA ASN A 254 28.89 1.45 -10.87
C ASN A 254 30.02 1.13 -9.85
N SER A 255 30.18 -0.15 -9.55
CA SER A 255 31.18 -0.64 -8.59
C SER A 255 32.64 -0.34 -8.98
N PHE A 256 32.90 0.06 -10.23
CA PHE A 256 34.23 0.36 -10.76
C PHE A 256 34.58 1.86 -10.70
N GLY A 257 33.73 2.68 -10.07
CA GLY A 257 33.97 4.11 -9.87
C GLY A 257 33.69 5.00 -11.09
N SER A 258 33.16 4.44 -12.19
CA SER A 258 32.66 5.27 -13.29
C SER A 258 31.23 5.75 -13.03
N SER A 259 30.92 6.94 -13.52
CA SER A 259 29.60 7.54 -13.41
C SER A 259 28.99 7.82 -14.77
N LEU A 260 27.67 7.66 -14.83
CA LEU A 260 26.87 7.99 -16.00
C LEU A 260 25.72 8.90 -15.55
N THR A 261 25.67 10.11 -16.07
CA THR A 261 24.65 11.10 -15.72
C THR A 261 23.73 11.35 -16.92
N SER A 262 22.46 11.60 -16.65
CA SER A 262 21.46 11.96 -17.64
C SER A 262 20.31 12.76 -16.99
N TYR A 263 19.43 13.29 -17.81
CA TYR A 263 18.14 13.84 -17.35
C TYR A 263 17.04 12.87 -17.76
N ASP A 264 16.25 12.41 -16.81
CA ASP A 264 15.31 11.29 -16.93
C ASP A 264 15.96 9.99 -17.43
N LEU A 265 15.62 8.89 -16.80
CA LEU A 265 16.15 7.57 -17.11
C LEU A 265 15.04 6.53 -17.09
N ILE A 266 14.98 5.68 -18.11
CA ILE A 266 14.09 4.53 -18.14
C ILE A 266 14.91 3.27 -17.86
N ILE A 267 14.48 2.49 -16.87
CA ILE A 267 14.95 1.13 -16.61
C ILE A 267 13.90 0.19 -17.18
N ASP A 268 14.28 -0.61 -18.16
CA ASP A 268 13.40 -1.56 -18.86
C ASP A 268 13.81 -2.99 -18.46
N GLN A 269 12.89 -3.69 -17.78
CA GLN A 269 13.08 -5.06 -17.28
C GLN A 269 12.17 -6.06 -18.01
N SER A 270 11.44 -5.64 -19.04
CA SER A 270 10.41 -6.43 -19.73
C SER A 270 10.91 -7.72 -20.39
N ASN A 271 12.21 -7.84 -20.62
CA ASN A 271 12.82 -9.01 -21.27
C ASN A 271 13.71 -9.84 -20.33
N GLY A 272 13.48 -9.75 -19.02
CA GLY A 272 14.31 -10.43 -18.01
C GLY A 272 15.73 -9.88 -17.89
N GLY A 273 16.01 -8.77 -18.57
CA GLY A 273 17.26 -8.02 -18.48
C GLY A 273 17.06 -6.71 -17.73
N GLU A 274 18.13 -5.95 -17.59
CA GLU A 274 18.10 -4.61 -17.01
C GLU A 274 18.79 -3.65 -17.97
N ILE A 275 17.97 -2.84 -18.66
CA ILE A 275 18.44 -1.91 -19.68
C ILE A 275 18.11 -0.50 -19.26
N PHE A 276 19.13 0.32 -19.13
CA PHE A 276 19.03 1.75 -18.81
C PHE A 276 19.04 2.56 -20.11
N LYS A 277 18.03 3.39 -20.32
CA LYS A 277 17.87 4.20 -21.53
C LYS A 277 17.58 5.65 -21.18
N SER A 278 18.19 6.59 -21.90
CA SER A 278 17.79 7.98 -21.90
C SER A 278 17.92 8.59 -23.28
N ASP A 279 16.90 9.36 -23.67
CA ASP A 279 16.90 10.20 -24.89
C ASP A 279 17.30 11.66 -24.56
N SER A 280 17.80 11.90 -23.34
CA SER A 280 18.29 13.20 -22.88
C SER A 280 19.81 13.27 -22.90
N PRO A 281 20.40 14.48 -22.88
CA PRO A 281 21.86 14.64 -22.82
C PRO A 281 22.46 13.81 -21.69
N SER A 282 23.44 13.00 -22.06
CA SER A 282 24.07 12.04 -21.15
C SER A 282 25.57 12.23 -21.16
N ARG A 283 26.20 11.95 -20.01
CA ARG A 283 27.65 12.05 -19.84
C ARG A 283 28.17 10.82 -19.11
N PHE A 284 29.12 10.15 -19.72
CA PHE A 284 29.92 9.10 -19.08
C PHE A 284 31.25 9.67 -18.62
N GLN A 285 31.64 9.40 -17.39
CA GLN A 285 32.90 9.86 -16.80
C GLN A 285 33.58 8.70 -16.06
N SER A 286 34.85 8.52 -16.35
CA SER A 286 35.79 7.65 -15.62
C SER A 286 37.06 8.42 -15.30
N ASN A 287 38.05 7.76 -14.71
CA ASN A 287 39.33 8.39 -14.38
C ASN A 287 40.12 8.91 -15.60
N THR A 288 39.86 8.37 -16.78
CA THR A 288 40.65 8.63 -18.00
C THR A 288 39.83 9.12 -19.17
N VAL A 289 38.50 9.12 -19.05
CA VAL A 289 37.62 9.42 -20.20
C VAL A 289 36.40 10.22 -19.75
N ASP A 290 36.06 11.26 -20.49
CA ASP A 290 34.83 12.03 -20.36
C ASP A 290 34.12 12.04 -21.74
N ILE A 291 32.92 11.41 -21.83
CA ILE A 291 32.15 11.33 -23.06
C ILE A 291 30.77 11.95 -22.84
N LYS A 292 30.40 12.86 -23.73
CA LYS A 292 29.07 13.48 -23.78
C LYS A 292 28.34 13.03 -25.04
N ALA A 293 27.05 12.78 -24.94
CA ALA A 293 26.17 12.38 -26.04
C ALA A 293 24.74 12.87 -25.80
N LYS A 294 23.89 12.85 -26.84
CA LYS A 294 22.46 13.18 -26.68
C LYS A 294 21.63 12.02 -26.14
N LYS A 295 22.08 10.77 -26.37
CA LYS A 295 21.33 9.55 -25.95
C LYS A 295 22.26 8.52 -25.37
N MET A 296 21.72 7.72 -24.49
CA MET A 296 22.42 6.58 -23.91
C MET A 296 21.58 5.30 -23.90
N HIS A 297 22.27 4.18 -24.01
CA HIS A 297 21.73 2.85 -23.79
C HIS A 297 22.80 2.02 -23.08
N TYR A 298 22.50 1.58 -21.86
CA TYR A 298 23.39 0.74 -21.07
C TYR A 298 22.68 -0.57 -20.72
N ASP A 299 23.29 -1.67 -21.14
CA ASP A 299 22.86 -3.02 -20.82
C ASP A 299 23.67 -3.50 -19.59
N ALA A 300 23.02 -3.62 -18.45
CA ALA A 300 23.67 -3.97 -17.19
C ALA A 300 24.15 -5.43 -17.15
N ILE A 301 23.52 -6.32 -17.92
CA ILE A 301 23.94 -7.74 -17.99
C ILE A 301 25.22 -7.89 -18.80
N THR A 302 25.23 -7.33 -20.02
CA THR A 302 26.39 -7.44 -20.93
C THR A 302 27.44 -6.36 -20.61
N LYS A 303 27.17 -5.41 -19.73
CA LYS A 303 28.00 -4.25 -19.36
C LYS A 303 28.39 -3.40 -20.58
N LYS A 304 27.52 -3.36 -21.60
CA LYS A 304 27.71 -2.57 -22.81
C LYS A 304 27.04 -1.23 -22.73
N LEU A 305 27.84 -0.17 -22.83
CA LEU A 305 27.36 1.20 -22.95
C LEU A 305 27.44 1.66 -24.42
N LYS A 306 26.32 2.16 -24.95
CA LYS A 306 26.23 2.80 -26.25
C LYS A 306 25.79 4.24 -26.05
N LEU A 307 26.62 5.19 -26.46
CA LEU A 307 26.36 6.62 -26.49
C LEU A 307 26.18 7.04 -27.96
N THR A 308 25.10 7.76 -28.25
CA THR A 308 24.76 8.14 -29.64
C THR A 308 24.30 9.58 -29.71
N ASP A 309 24.38 10.11 -30.93
CA ASP A 309 24.00 11.47 -31.30
C ASP A 309 24.90 12.55 -30.66
N GLU A 310 25.60 13.29 -31.48
CA GLU A 310 26.53 14.38 -31.10
C GLU A 310 27.57 13.96 -30.04
N VAL A 311 28.20 12.81 -30.26
CA VAL A 311 29.18 12.24 -29.32
C VAL A 311 30.45 13.07 -29.33
N LYS A 312 30.89 13.51 -28.14
CA LYS A 312 32.17 14.20 -27.90
C LYS A 312 32.92 13.46 -26.81
N ALA A 313 34.14 13.04 -27.09
CA ALA A 313 35.01 12.35 -26.15
C ALA A 313 36.25 13.17 -25.87
N THR A 314 36.63 13.23 -24.58
CA THR A 314 37.90 13.83 -24.12
C THR A 314 38.66 12.75 -23.34
N TYR A 315 39.94 12.66 -23.56
CA TYR A 315 40.85 11.71 -22.93
C TYR A 315 41.88 12.47 -22.12
N GLU A 316 42.10 12.08 -20.88
CA GLU A 316 43.15 12.58 -20.00
C GLU A 316 44.35 11.61 -19.94
#